data_be2f1d12786d5de9e1b01061ca878fc8
#
_entry.id   be2f1d12786d5de9e1b01061ca878fc8
#
_cell.length_a   1.000
_cell.length_b   1.000
_cell.length_c   1.000
_cell.angle_alpha   90.00
_cell.angle_beta   90.00
_cell.angle_gamma   90.00
#
_symmetry.space_group_name_H-M   'P 1'
#
loop_
_entity.id
_entity.type
_entity.pdbx_description
1 polymer ?
#
loop_
_entity_poly.entity_id
_entity_poly.type
_entity_poly.pdbx_seq_one_letter_code
_entity_poly.pdbx_strand_id
1 'polypeptide(L)'
;RYKVKAELTATKRAALHRYTFPASDEAGFILDMDYSIQHQKNMDMQVDIVSDTEIKGYKLTEYWAFDQQISFYAKFSKPFTYQIVRDTLTDQNGRLQPRCKVLLSFKTQKDEQVMVKMGISAVDTEGAKKNLEAEIPSWEFEQVRSNARQAWNDYLSKIDITTQDETDRSIFY
;
A
#
# COMPACT_ATOMS: atom_id res chain seq x y z
N ARG A 1 -1.07 -0.23 20.75
CA ARG A 1 0.28 -0.08 21.32
C ARG A 1 0.87 1.27 20.93
N TYR A 2 0.83 1.66 19.67
CA TYR A 2 1.48 2.88 19.19
C TYR A 2 0.56 4.10 19.12
N LYS A 3 -0.74 3.93 19.38
CA LYS A 3 -1.77 5.00 19.34
C LYS A 3 -1.80 5.78 18.01
N VAL A 4 -1.43 5.12 16.91
CA VAL A 4 -1.55 5.68 15.56
C VAL A 4 -2.92 5.32 15.01
N LYS A 5 -3.69 6.32 14.53
CA LYS A 5 -4.92 6.12 13.79
C LYS A 5 -4.58 5.97 12.31
N ALA A 6 -5.02 4.89 11.67
CA ALA A 6 -4.84 4.65 10.25
C ALA A 6 -6.19 4.70 9.52
N GLU A 7 -6.26 5.44 8.44
CA GLU A 7 -7.41 5.57 7.54
C GLU A 7 -6.93 5.29 6.11
N LEU A 8 -7.65 4.42 5.40
CA LEU A 8 -7.23 3.89 4.11
C LEU A 8 -8.36 4.05 3.11
N THR A 9 -8.02 4.47 1.90
CA THR A 9 -8.93 4.48 0.76
C THR A 9 -8.17 4.10 -0.50
N ALA A 10 -8.86 3.64 -1.53
CA ALA A 10 -8.23 3.19 -2.76
C ALA A 10 -9.07 3.54 -3.99
N THR A 11 -8.40 3.58 -5.11
CA THR A 11 -8.93 3.59 -6.46
C THR A 11 -8.68 2.23 -7.12
N LYS A 12 -8.75 2.12 -8.44
CA LYS A 12 -8.53 0.84 -9.15
C LYS A 12 -7.09 0.35 -9.06
N ARG A 13 -6.10 1.27 -9.10
CA ARG A 13 -4.66 0.94 -9.17
C ARG A 13 -3.81 1.80 -8.25
N ALA A 14 -4.43 2.59 -7.37
CA ALA A 14 -3.73 3.41 -6.42
C ALA A 14 -4.45 3.43 -5.06
N ALA A 15 -3.73 3.78 -4.02
CA ALA A 15 -4.26 3.91 -2.66
C ALA A 15 -3.75 5.21 -2.02
N LEU A 16 -4.58 5.78 -1.14
CA LEU A 16 -4.24 6.91 -0.30
C LEU A 16 -4.49 6.53 1.16
N HIS A 17 -3.45 6.65 1.96
CA HIS A 17 -3.47 6.38 3.38
C HIS A 17 -3.29 7.69 4.15
N ARG A 18 -3.98 7.82 5.27
CA ARG A 18 -3.82 8.91 6.23
C ARG A 18 -3.55 8.32 7.60
N TYR A 19 -2.42 8.68 8.18
CA TYR A 19 -2.02 8.24 9.50
C TYR A 19 -1.93 9.44 10.44
N THR A 20 -2.65 9.39 11.56
CA THR A 20 -2.56 10.39 12.62
C THR A 20 -1.67 9.86 13.73
N PHE A 21 -0.56 10.54 13.98
CA PHE A 21 0.47 10.14 14.93
C PHE A 21 0.36 10.91 16.25
N PRO A 22 0.73 10.30 17.37
CA PRO A 22 1.09 11.03 18.57
C PRO A 22 2.41 11.80 18.36
N ALA A 23 2.77 12.69 19.27
CA ALA A 23 4.11 13.27 19.29
C ALA A 23 5.17 12.16 19.48
N SER A 24 6.16 12.11 18.61
CA SER A 24 7.24 11.10 18.65
C SER A 24 8.48 11.59 17.90
N ASP A 25 9.64 11.33 18.47
CA ASP A 25 10.92 11.49 17.76
C ASP A 25 11.29 10.27 16.87
N GLU A 26 10.55 9.17 17.03
CA GLU A 26 10.79 7.88 16.37
C GLU A 26 9.54 7.37 15.63
N ALA A 27 8.74 8.27 15.07
CA ALA A 27 7.63 7.85 14.22
C ALA A 27 8.14 7.31 12.88
N GLY A 28 7.39 6.39 12.28
CA GLY A 28 7.83 5.85 10.99
C GLY A 28 6.92 4.82 10.39
N PHE A 29 7.34 4.32 9.25
CA PHE A 29 6.72 3.20 8.53
C PHE A 29 7.74 2.10 8.29
N ILE A 30 7.25 0.89 8.21
CA ILE A 30 8.00 -0.26 7.70
C ILE A 30 7.34 -0.68 6.40
N LEU A 31 8.07 -0.57 5.29
CA LEU A 31 7.71 -1.22 4.05
C LEU A 31 8.30 -2.63 4.10
N ASP A 32 7.44 -3.62 4.27
CA ASP A 32 7.81 -5.03 4.32
C ASP A 32 7.58 -5.69 2.96
N MET A 33 8.66 -5.93 2.24
CA MET A 33 8.64 -6.63 0.95
C MET A 33 8.66 -8.15 1.10
N ASP A 34 8.94 -8.66 2.30
CA ASP A 34 9.02 -10.11 2.54
C ASP A 34 7.64 -10.75 2.59
N TYR A 35 6.65 -10.01 3.13
CA TYR A 35 5.33 -10.55 3.36
C TYR A 35 4.64 -10.97 2.05
N SER A 36 4.06 -12.15 2.04
CA SER A 36 3.27 -12.69 0.94
C SER A 36 2.03 -13.39 1.48
N ILE A 37 0.93 -13.27 0.75
CA ILE A 37 -0.27 -14.06 1.01
C ILE A 37 -0.03 -15.48 0.47
N GLN A 38 -0.52 -16.50 1.17
CA GLN A 38 -0.50 -17.90 0.75
C GLN A 38 0.91 -18.48 0.51
N HIS A 39 1.91 -18.04 1.27
CA HIS A 39 3.28 -18.58 1.18
C HIS A 39 3.92 -18.49 -0.23
N GLN A 40 3.59 -17.45 -0.99
CA GLN A 40 4.26 -17.17 -2.26
C GLN A 40 5.77 -17.06 -2.03
N LYS A 41 6.55 -17.62 -2.96
CA LYS A 41 8.00 -17.51 -2.93
C LYS A 41 8.43 -16.16 -3.46
N ASN A 42 9.32 -15.50 -2.75
CA ASN A 42 9.98 -14.31 -3.23
C ASN A 42 11.11 -14.73 -4.19
N MET A 43 11.00 -14.32 -5.44
CA MET A 43 12.00 -14.63 -6.49
C MET A 43 12.99 -13.50 -6.66
N ASP A 44 12.48 -12.26 -6.67
CA ASP A 44 13.28 -11.04 -6.75
C ASP A 44 12.52 -9.86 -6.16
N MET A 45 13.25 -8.86 -5.66
CA MET A 45 12.67 -7.62 -5.17
C MET A 45 13.69 -6.50 -5.14
N GLN A 46 13.23 -5.29 -5.45
CA GLN A 46 14.04 -4.09 -5.36
C GLN A 46 13.23 -2.93 -4.81
N VAL A 47 13.89 -2.10 -4.01
CA VAL A 47 13.38 -0.81 -3.57
C VAL A 47 14.44 0.24 -3.81
N ASP A 48 14.06 1.32 -4.49
CA ASP A 48 14.87 2.50 -4.77
C ASP A 48 14.28 3.72 -4.05
N ILE A 49 15.14 4.47 -3.39
CA ILE A 49 14.80 5.77 -2.83
C ILE A 49 14.97 6.81 -3.93
N VAL A 50 13.86 7.43 -4.33
CA VAL A 50 13.86 8.45 -5.40
C VAL A 50 14.19 9.83 -4.83
N SER A 51 13.63 10.14 -3.65
CA SER A 51 13.88 11.37 -2.89
C SER A 51 13.62 11.14 -1.41
N ASP A 52 13.65 12.18 -0.60
CA ASP A 52 13.28 12.12 0.81
C ASP A 52 11.76 11.96 1.05
N THR A 53 10.95 12.00 -0.02
CA THR A 53 9.50 11.82 0.03
C THR A 53 8.98 10.78 -0.97
N GLU A 54 9.85 10.16 -1.77
CA GLU A 54 9.40 9.25 -2.83
C GLU A 54 10.24 7.97 -2.88
N ILE A 55 9.55 6.84 -3.00
CA ILE A 55 10.16 5.52 -3.17
C ILE A 55 9.47 4.77 -4.30
N LYS A 56 10.20 3.86 -4.95
CA LYS A 56 9.67 2.94 -5.94
C LYS A 56 10.29 1.57 -5.79
N GLY A 57 9.69 0.57 -6.39
CA GLY A 57 10.24 -0.76 -6.36
C GLY A 57 9.33 -1.78 -7.02
N TYR A 58 9.80 -3.02 -6.99
CA TYR A 58 9.02 -4.14 -7.45
C TYR A 58 9.26 -5.37 -6.60
N LYS A 59 8.33 -6.31 -6.71
CA LYS A 59 8.43 -7.65 -6.15
C LYS A 59 8.01 -8.65 -7.21
N LEU A 60 8.84 -9.67 -7.41
CA LEU A 60 8.57 -10.82 -8.25
C LEU A 60 8.31 -12.03 -7.35
N THR A 61 7.21 -12.69 -7.55
CA THR A 61 6.82 -13.87 -6.78
C THR A 61 6.40 -15.03 -7.67
N GLU A 62 6.49 -16.23 -7.11
CA GLU A 62 6.04 -17.48 -7.74
C GLU A 62 5.18 -18.28 -6.74
N TYR A 63 4.07 -18.81 -7.23
CA TYR A 63 3.23 -19.77 -6.50
C TYR A 63 2.43 -20.62 -7.50
N TRP A 64 1.11 -20.40 -7.60
CA TRP A 64 0.26 -21.04 -8.61
C TRP A 64 0.38 -20.37 -10.00
N ALA A 65 0.90 -19.17 -10.07
CA ALA A 65 1.30 -18.51 -11.31
C ALA A 65 2.79 -18.17 -11.26
N PHE A 66 3.47 -18.28 -12.40
CA PHE A 66 4.88 -17.93 -12.55
C PHE A 66 5.03 -16.45 -12.86
N ASP A 67 6.19 -15.89 -12.49
CA ASP A 67 6.62 -14.51 -12.83
C ASP A 67 5.58 -13.43 -12.48
N GLN A 68 4.96 -13.55 -11.30
CA GLN A 68 4.02 -12.54 -10.81
C GLN A 68 4.77 -11.32 -10.32
N GLN A 69 4.87 -10.32 -11.18
CA GLN A 69 5.49 -9.05 -10.84
C GLN A 69 4.45 -8.02 -10.42
N ILE A 70 4.71 -7.34 -9.30
CA ILE A 70 4.03 -6.11 -8.88
C ILE A 70 5.07 -5.04 -8.65
N SER A 71 4.94 -3.97 -9.41
CA SER A 71 5.72 -2.74 -9.25
C SER A 71 4.90 -1.68 -8.52
N PHE A 72 5.57 -0.85 -7.73
CA PHE A 72 4.92 0.25 -7.01
C PHE A 72 5.70 1.56 -7.14
N TYR A 73 4.99 2.67 -6.95
CA TYR A 73 5.54 4.01 -6.76
C TYR A 73 4.77 4.68 -5.64
N ALA A 74 5.47 5.18 -4.61
CA ALA A 74 4.84 5.79 -3.45
C ALA A 74 5.41 7.18 -3.17
N LYS A 75 4.51 8.11 -2.77
CA LYS A 75 4.84 9.46 -2.32
C LYS A 75 4.34 9.64 -0.88
N PHE A 76 5.13 10.34 -0.09
CA PHE A 76 4.85 10.67 1.31
C PHE A 76 4.65 12.17 1.45
N SER A 77 3.69 12.59 2.26
CA SER A 77 3.42 14.01 2.54
C SER A 77 4.46 14.66 3.45
N LYS A 78 5.39 13.88 4.00
CA LYS A 78 6.43 14.32 4.92
C LYS A 78 7.78 13.68 4.55
N PRO A 79 8.87 14.45 4.57
CA PRO A 79 10.21 13.90 4.38
C PRO A 79 10.56 12.87 5.46
N PHE A 80 11.32 11.85 5.04
CA PHE A 80 11.80 10.76 5.89
C PHE A 80 13.31 10.57 5.77
N THR A 81 13.90 9.99 6.80
CA THR A 81 15.18 9.29 6.72
C THR A 81 14.90 7.80 6.54
N TYR A 82 15.85 7.02 6.04
CA TYR A 82 15.60 5.62 5.75
C TYR A 82 16.76 4.70 6.11
N GLN A 83 16.42 3.45 6.36
CA GLN A 83 17.36 2.33 6.42
C GLN A 83 16.78 1.18 5.59
N ILE A 84 17.59 0.64 4.68
CA ILE A 84 17.21 -0.56 3.91
C ILE A 84 17.92 -1.76 4.52
N VAL A 85 17.13 -2.75 4.94
CA VAL A 85 17.63 -4.03 5.45
C VAL A 85 17.38 -5.08 4.38
N ARG A 86 18.46 -5.65 3.84
CA ARG A 86 18.42 -6.75 2.88
C ARG A 86 19.05 -7.99 3.49
N ASP A 87 18.42 -9.12 3.22
CA ASP A 87 18.86 -10.41 3.70
C ASP A 87 18.42 -11.49 2.70
N THR A 88 18.84 -12.72 2.94
CA THR A 88 18.46 -13.88 2.14
C THR A 88 18.10 -15.02 3.08
N LEU A 89 16.91 -15.58 2.90
CA LEU A 89 16.47 -16.76 3.64
C LEU A 89 16.64 -18.01 2.76
N THR A 90 17.20 -19.06 3.32
CA THR A 90 17.21 -20.37 2.68
C THR A 90 15.93 -21.13 3.07
N ASP A 91 15.14 -21.53 2.07
CA ASP A 91 13.92 -22.33 2.30
C ASP A 91 14.26 -23.79 2.63
N GLN A 92 13.22 -24.57 2.96
CA GLN A 92 13.36 -26.00 3.29
C GLN A 92 13.96 -26.86 2.17
N ASN A 93 13.95 -26.36 0.92
CA ASN A 93 14.51 -27.03 -0.25
C ASN A 93 15.91 -26.52 -0.62
N GLY A 94 16.54 -25.71 0.24
CA GLY A 94 17.85 -25.12 0.00
C GLY A 94 17.87 -23.96 -1.00
N ARG A 95 16.70 -23.40 -1.38
CA ARG A 95 16.63 -22.26 -2.31
C ARG A 95 16.76 -20.96 -1.56
N LEU A 96 17.52 -20.04 -2.13
CA LEU A 96 17.66 -18.68 -1.62
C LEU A 96 16.42 -17.85 -1.98
N GLN A 97 15.85 -17.18 -0.99
CA GLN A 97 14.73 -16.23 -1.15
C GLN A 97 15.19 -14.85 -0.68
N PRO A 98 15.16 -13.84 -1.54
CA PRO A 98 15.52 -12.49 -1.16
C PRO A 98 14.52 -11.90 -0.17
N ARG A 99 15.02 -11.09 0.75
CA ARG A 99 14.25 -10.34 1.73
C ARG A 99 14.66 -8.87 1.71
N CYS A 100 13.69 -7.99 1.82
CA CYS A 100 13.93 -6.56 1.90
C CYS A 100 12.89 -5.87 2.78
N LYS A 101 13.37 -5.08 3.75
CA LYS A 101 12.53 -4.17 4.52
C LYS A 101 13.11 -2.78 4.46
N VAL A 102 12.26 -1.79 4.33
CA VAL A 102 12.66 -0.39 4.39
C VAL A 102 12.02 0.24 5.61
N LEU A 103 12.86 0.74 6.51
CA LEU A 103 12.43 1.53 7.66
C LEU A 103 12.48 3.00 7.23
N LEU A 104 11.35 3.67 7.30
CA LEU A 104 11.22 5.09 7.03
C LEU A 104 10.94 5.78 8.36
N SER A 105 11.76 6.76 8.74
CA SER A 105 11.69 7.41 10.04
C SER A 105 11.54 8.93 9.91
N PHE A 106 10.73 9.52 10.80
CA PHE A 106 10.47 10.95 10.87
C PHE A 106 10.02 11.35 12.28
N LYS A 107 10.04 12.64 12.58
CA LYS A 107 9.50 13.16 13.83
C LYS A 107 8.07 13.64 13.62
N THR A 108 7.21 13.47 14.63
CA THR A 108 5.82 13.93 14.59
C THR A 108 5.47 14.76 15.81
N GLN A 109 4.57 15.72 15.61
CA GLN A 109 3.87 16.46 16.64
C GLN A 109 2.61 15.68 17.06
N LYS A 110 1.98 16.10 18.17
CA LYS A 110 0.69 15.53 18.59
C LYS A 110 -0.37 15.74 17.51
N ASP A 111 -1.08 14.69 17.17
CA ASP A 111 -2.15 14.66 16.17
C ASP A 111 -1.71 15.05 14.75
N GLU A 112 -0.41 14.98 14.47
CA GLU A 112 0.11 15.24 13.14
C GLU A 112 -0.31 14.15 12.16
N GLN A 113 -0.78 14.57 10.98
CA GLN A 113 -1.17 13.68 9.90
C GLN A 113 -0.03 13.52 8.90
N VAL A 114 0.35 12.28 8.65
CA VAL A 114 1.27 11.90 7.58
C VAL A 114 0.50 11.04 6.59
N MET A 115 0.47 11.46 5.33
CA MET A 115 -0.21 10.74 4.27
C MET A 115 0.78 10.03 3.36
N VAL A 116 0.34 8.88 2.83
CA VAL A 116 1.07 8.08 1.85
C VAL A 116 0.14 7.78 0.70
N LYS A 117 0.56 8.07 -0.52
CA LYS A 117 -0.15 7.61 -1.72
C LYS A 117 0.75 6.69 -2.54
N MET A 118 0.17 5.59 -3.03
CA MET A 118 0.89 4.55 -3.73
C MET A 118 0.11 4.10 -4.96
N GLY A 119 0.77 4.05 -6.10
CA GLY A 119 0.28 3.40 -7.31
C GLY A 119 0.94 2.04 -7.51
N ILE A 120 0.25 1.13 -8.17
CA ILE A 120 0.75 -0.19 -8.54
C ILE A 120 0.64 -0.43 -10.04
N SER A 121 1.50 -1.31 -10.55
CA SER A 121 1.48 -1.78 -11.94
C SER A 121 2.06 -3.19 -12.03
N ALA A 122 1.48 -4.02 -12.90
CA ALA A 122 2.03 -5.33 -13.23
C ALA A 122 3.15 -5.27 -14.30
N VAL A 123 3.47 -4.06 -14.80
CA VAL A 123 4.46 -3.88 -15.87
C VAL A 123 5.78 -3.36 -15.29
N ASP A 124 5.76 -2.13 -14.75
CA ASP A 124 6.96 -1.47 -14.24
C ASP A 124 6.63 -0.33 -13.27
N THR A 125 7.66 0.27 -12.70
CA THR A 125 7.54 1.38 -11.74
C THR A 125 7.07 2.68 -12.39
N GLU A 126 7.33 2.90 -13.67
CA GLU A 126 6.82 4.07 -14.42
C GLU A 126 5.31 3.95 -14.67
N GLY A 127 4.82 2.74 -14.97
CA GLY A 127 3.40 2.45 -15.02
C GLY A 127 2.70 2.66 -13.67
N ALA A 128 3.34 2.25 -12.57
CA ALA A 128 2.85 2.51 -11.23
C ALA A 128 2.76 4.01 -10.92
N LYS A 129 3.78 4.79 -11.30
CA LYS A 129 3.79 6.25 -11.18
C LYS A 129 2.66 6.89 -11.98
N LYS A 130 2.50 6.53 -13.25
CA LYS A 130 1.42 7.04 -14.11
C LYS A 130 0.04 6.72 -13.55
N ASN A 131 -0.17 5.51 -13.03
CA ASN A 131 -1.43 5.13 -12.39
C ASN A 131 -1.70 6.01 -11.15
N LEU A 132 -0.69 6.23 -10.31
CA LEU A 132 -0.80 7.08 -9.14
C LEU A 132 -1.17 8.52 -9.51
N GLU A 133 -0.46 9.11 -10.46
CA GLU A 133 -0.66 10.50 -10.87
C GLU A 133 -2.01 10.72 -11.56
N ALA A 134 -2.49 9.72 -12.31
CA ALA A 134 -3.80 9.79 -12.98
C ALA A 134 -4.97 9.60 -12.00
N GLU A 135 -4.84 8.70 -11.03
CA GLU A 135 -5.97 8.30 -10.16
C GLU A 135 -6.01 9.09 -8.84
N ILE A 136 -4.84 9.51 -8.31
CA ILE A 136 -4.73 10.31 -7.06
C ILE A 136 -3.75 11.47 -7.27
N PRO A 137 -4.13 12.49 -8.07
CA PRO A 137 -3.25 13.63 -8.34
C PRO A 137 -3.00 14.50 -7.11
N SER A 138 -3.95 14.59 -6.20
CA SER A 138 -3.89 15.44 -5.01
C SER A 138 -3.74 14.63 -3.71
N TRP A 139 -3.74 15.34 -2.57
CA TRP A 139 -3.75 14.75 -1.21
C TRP A 139 -5.14 14.82 -0.55
N GLU A 140 -6.20 15.04 -1.31
CA GLU A 140 -7.57 15.22 -0.82
C GLU A 140 -8.20 13.87 -0.41
N PHE A 141 -7.88 13.40 0.78
CA PHE A 141 -8.29 12.08 1.28
C PHE A 141 -9.81 11.87 1.23
N GLU A 142 -10.59 12.87 1.69
CA GLU A 142 -12.05 12.75 1.72
C GLU A 142 -12.67 12.68 0.32
N GLN A 143 -12.08 13.36 -0.65
CA GLN A 143 -12.52 13.29 -2.03
C GLN A 143 -12.27 11.89 -2.62
N VAL A 144 -11.08 11.33 -2.42
CA VAL A 144 -10.75 9.98 -2.89
C VAL A 144 -11.67 8.94 -2.22
N ARG A 145 -11.90 9.09 -0.91
CA ARG A 145 -12.82 8.21 -0.15
C ARG A 145 -14.26 8.30 -0.67
N SER A 146 -14.75 9.51 -0.89
CA SER A 146 -16.10 9.73 -1.41
C SER A 146 -16.27 9.15 -2.81
N ASN A 147 -15.30 9.36 -3.70
CA ASN A 147 -15.30 8.82 -5.06
C ASN A 147 -15.28 7.28 -5.06
N ALA A 148 -14.46 6.68 -4.20
CA ALA A 148 -14.42 5.22 -4.04
C ALA A 148 -15.78 4.66 -3.58
N ARG A 149 -16.41 5.31 -2.58
CA ARG A 149 -17.74 4.92 -2.09
C ARG A 149 -18.80 5.07 -3.20
N GLN A 150 -18.76 6.16 -3.94
CA GLN A 150 -19.70 6.38 -5.05
C GLN A 150 -19.55 5.29 -6.12
N ALA A 151 -18.31 4.98 -6.52
CA ALA A 151 -18.03 3.94 -7.51
C ALA A 151 -18.58 2.55 -7.09
N TRP A 152 -18.45 2.20 -5.81
CA TRP A 152 -19.04 0.98 -5.27
C TRP A 152 -20.57 1.04 -5.26
N ASN A 153 -21.17 2.15 -4.81
CA ASN A 153 -22.60 2.31 -4.80
C ASN A 153 -23.20 2.21 -6.21
N ASP A 154 -22.59 2.87 -7.20
CA ASP A 154 -23.02 2.81 -8.61
C ASP A 154 -22.96 1.40 -9.19
N TYR A 155 -21.99 0.60 -8.72
CA TYR A 155 -21.87 -0.78 -9.16
C TYR A 155 -22.86 -1.71 -8.46
N LEU A 156 -23.00 -1.61 -7.15
CA LEU A 156 -23.86 -2.47 -6.33
C LEU A 156 -25.34 -2.18 -6.56
N SER A 157 -25.71 -0.91 -6.79
CA SER A 157 -27.11 -0.51 -7.04
C SER A 157 -27.71 -1.00 -8.36
N LYS A 158 -26.94 -1.74 -9.19
CA LYS A 158 -27.48 -2.41 -10.37
C LYS A 158 -28.49 -3.50 -10.03
N ILE A 159 -28.43 -4.03 -8.83
CA ILE A 159 -29.43 -4.94 -8.27
C ILE A 159 -29.87 -4.34 -6.94
N ASP A 160 -31.15 -4.11 -6.80
CA ASP A 160 -31.75 -3.64 -5.55
C ASP A 160 -32.63 -4.75 -4.96
N ILE A 161 -32.38 -5.07 -3.69
CA ILE A 161 -33.21 -6.06 -2.98
C ILE A 161 -34.05 -5.39 -1.91
N THR A 162 -35.28 -5.83 -1.81
CA THR A 162 -36.21 -5.46 -0.73
C THR A 162 -36.33 -6.64 0.25
N THR A 163 -35.83 -6.45 1.46
CA THR A 163 -35.93 -7.41 2.55
C THR A 163 -36.19 -6.69 3.86
N GLN A 164 -36.86 -7.36 4.78
CA GLN A 164 -37.05 -6.89 6.15
C GLN A 164 -35.93 -7.38 7.09
N ASP A 165 -35.07 -8.27 6.62
CA ASP A 165 -33.94 -8.80 7.34
C ASP A 165 -32.64 -8.06 6.96
N GLU A 166 -32.10 -7.28 7.91
CA GLU A 166 -30.84 -6.55 7.73
C GLU A 166 -29.64 -7.50 7.57
N THR A 167 -29.71 -8.73 8.08
CA THR A 167 -28.67 -9.75 7.90
C THR A 167 -28.60 -10.20 6.45
N ASP A 168 -29.77 -10.52 5.84
CA ASP A 168 -29.87 -10.88 4.43
C ASP A 168 -29.35 -9.76 3.53
N ARG A 169 -29.71 -8.51 3.86
CA ARG A 169 -29.22 -7.33 3.15
C ARG A 169 -27.69 -7.21 3.23
N SER A 170 -27.10 -7.39 4.43
CA SER A 170 -25.66 -7.31 4.65
C SER A 170 -24.88 -8.45 3.99
N ILE A 171 -25.51 -9.63 3.83
CA ILE A 171 -24.88 -10.76 3.11
C ILE A 171 -24.90 -10.53 1.61
N PHE A 172 -25.94 -9.86 1.10
CA PHE A 172 -26.08 -9.62 -0.33
C PHE A 172 -25.14 -8.51 -0.84
N TYR A 173 -24.94 -7.43 -0.08
CA TYR A 173 -24.08 -6.29 -0.41
C TYR A 173 -22.73 -6.37 0.30
#